data_770dfe5472f460decdbdce589bbfcd18
#
_entry.id   770dfe5472f460decdbdce589bbfcd18
#
_cell.length_a   1.000
_cell.length_b   1.000
_cell.length_c   1.000
_cell.angle_alpha   90.00
_cell.angle_beta   90.00
_cell.angle_gamma   90.00
#
_symmetry.space_group_name_H-M   'P 1'
#
loop_
_entity.id
_entity.type
_entity.pdbx_description
1 polymer ?
#
loop_
_entity_poly.entity_id
_entity_poly.type
_entity_poly.pdbx_seq_one_letter_code
_entity_poly.pdbx_strand_id
1 'polypeptide(L)'
;SYWINTGQAMLIGPGSEAQMLHRDCLNWFRAASADWPNSPEVTLSAMIALDEITDAMGATRVIPGSHQWDDCTDMGNQDMTVPAEMGRGDALVYLGKTVHGGGANVTEDSWRNAIHLSFVLGWLTPEESCPLDYTDDELRCRSPRVQRLLGHRSYEPRPTPGGGLWLRDVSKIEDVAGL
;
A
#
# COMPACT_ATOMS: atom_id res chain seq x y z
N SER A 1 6.28 12.41 -6.05
CA SER A 1 4.82 12.22 -5.91
C SER A 1 4.50 10.76 -5.70
N TYR A 2 3.40 10.50 -5.03
CA TYR A 2 2.80 9.18 -4.79
C TYR A 2 1.27 9.34 -4.77
N TRP A 3 0.56 8.26 -5.00
CA TRP A 3 -0.89 8.18 -4.93
C TRP A 3 -1.33 6.95 -4.13
N ILE A 4 -2.61 6.82 -3.85
CA ILE A 4 -3.17 5.62 -3.22
C ILE A 4 -3.01 4.46 -4.20
N ASN A 5 -2.50 3.36 -3.68
CA ASN A 5 -2.41 2.08 -4.37
C ASN A 5 -3.69 1.28 -4.17
N THR A 6 -4.05 1.09 -2.91
CA THR A 6 -5.29 0.41 -2.49
C THR A 6 -5.74 0.91 -1.12
N GLY A 7 -7.05 0.86 -0.87
CA GLY A 7 -7.67 1.17 0.41
C GLY A 7 -8.71 0.11 0.77
N GLN A 8 -8.52 -0.61 1.86
CA GLN A 8 -9.35 -1.76 2.23
C GLN A 8 -9.80 -1.72 3.68
N ALA A 9 -11.07 -2.01 3.90
CA ALA A 9 -11.56 -2.38 5.22
C ALA A 9 -11.31 -3.88 5.42
N MET A 10 -10.44 -4.20 6.38
CA MET A 10 -10.00 -5.57 6.67
C MET A 10 -10.79 -6.13 7.85
N LEU A 11 -11.73 -7.01 7.58
CA LEU A 11 -12.53 -7.71 8.60
C LEU A 11 -12.19 -9.20 8.54
N ILE A 12 -11.38 -9.65 9.48
CA ILE A 12 -10.88 -11.03 9.53
C ILE A 12 -11.55 -11.74 10.70
N GLY A 13 -12.44 -12.66 10.38
CA GLY A 13 -13.23 -13.41 11.36
C GLY A 13 -12.57 -14.72 11.81
N PRO A 14 -13.16 -15.35 12.84
CA PRO A 14 -12.73 -16.66 13.32
C PRO A 14 -12.61 -17.68 12.21
N GLY A 15 -11.56 -18.51 12.24
CA GLY A 15 -11.29 -19.55 11.25
C GLY A 15 -10.69 -19.06 9.92
N SER A 16 -10.42 -17.76 9.77
CA SER A 16 -9.71 -17.26 8.59
C SER A 16 -8.29 -17.79 8.54
N GLU A 17 -7.90 -18.33 7.39
CA GLU A 17 -6.54 -18.86 7.18
C GLU A 17 -5.49 -17.74 7.06
N ALA A 18 -4.24 -18.08 7.34
CA ALA A 18 -3.12 -17.18 7.12
C ALA A 18 -2.89 -16.94 5.62
N GLN A 19 -2.48 -15.75 5.27
CA GLN A 19 -1.98 -15.45 3.92
C GLN A 19 -0.61 -16.09 3.69
N MET A 20 -0.31 -16.40 2.44
CA MET A 20 1.06 -16.70 2.04
C MET A 20 1.94 -15.48 2.26
N LEU A 21 3.19 -15.71 2.69
CA LEU A 21 4.18 -14.64 2.79
C LEU A 21 4.48 -14.07 1.40
N HIS A 22 4.52 -12.74 1.32
CA HIS A 22 4.70 -12.02 0.06
C HIS A 22 5.39 -10.66 0.28
N ARG A 23 5.70 -10.00 -0.83
CA ARG A 23 6.21 -8.61 -0.88
C ARG A 23 5.30 -7.83 -1.83
N ASP A 24 4.70 -6.74 -1.37
CA ASP A 24 3.80 -5.91 -2.19
C ASP A 24 4.52 -5.31 -3.40
N CYS A 25 5.80 -4.95 -3.26
CA CYS A 25 6.58 -4.33 -4.33
C CYS A 25 6.74 -5.21 -5.57
N LEU A 26 6.51 -6.52 -5.48
CA LEU A 26 6.65 -7.43 -6.62
C LEU A 26 5.52 -7.31 -7.66
N ASN A 27 4.44 -6.60 -7.36
CA ASN A 27 3.47 -6.18 -8.36
C ASN A 27 4.13 -5.28 -9.43
N TRP A 28 5.18 -4.56 -9.04
CA TRP A 28 6.03 -3.75 -9.95
C TRP A 28 7.42 -4.36 -10.08
N PHE A 29 7.47 -5.65 -10.38
CA PHE A 29 8.70 -6.47 -10.35
C PHE A 29 9.90 -5.80 -11.03
N ARG A 30 9.71 -5.24 -12.24
CA ARG A 30 10.81 -4.61 -12.99
C ARG A 30 11.37 -3.36 -12.30
N ALA A 31 10.52 -2.59 -11.63
CA ALA A 31 10.96 -1.41 -10.90
C ALA A 31 11.63 -1.80 -9.56
N ALA A 32 11.07 -2.79 -8.88
CA ALA A 32 11.59 -3.24 -7.59
C ALA A 32 12.88 -4.04 -7.69
N SER A 33 13.05 -4.87 -8.75
CA SER A 33 14.19 -5.79 -8.89
C SER A 33 15.40 -5.21 -9.64
N ALA A 34 15.28 -4.05 -10.29
CA ALA A 34 16.30 -3.51 -11.20
C ALA A 34 17.69 -3.30 -10.55
N ASP A 35 17.73 -3.00 -9.26
CA ASP A 35 18.95 -2.82 -8.46
C ASP A 35 18.70 -3.32 -7.04
N TRP A 36 18.12 -4.50 -6.91
CA TRP A 36 17.80 -5.11 -5.63
C TRP A 36 19.07 -5.43 -4.81
N PRO A 37 19.11 -5.17 -3.49
CA PRO A 37 18.08 -4.53 -2.65
C PRO A 37 18.12 -2.99 -2.66
N ASN A 38 19.01 -2.35 -3.45
CA ASN A 38 19.25 -0.90 -3.46
C ASN A 38 18.23 -0.12 -4.32
N SER A 39 17.38 -0.82 -5.08
CA SER A 39 16.29 -0.18 -5.85
C SER A 39 15.44 0.73 -4.94
N PRO A 40 14.84 1.81 -5.45
CA PRO A 40 13.95 2.64 -4.66
C PRO A 40 12.78 1.84 -4.09
N GLU A 41 12.31 2.24 -2.91
CA GLU A 41 11.05 1.72 -2.38
C GLU A 41 9.89 2.21 -3.25
N VAL A 42 9.12 1.30 -3.82
CA VAL A 42 8.06 1.64 -4.77
C VAL A 42 6.68 1.73 -4.12
N THR A 43 6.48 1.05 -3.00
CA THR A 43 5.21 1.06 -2.27
C THR A 43 5.42 1.03 -0.76
N LEU A 44 4.50 1.64 -0.04
CA LEU A 44 4.48 1.69 1.42
C LEU A 44 3.06 1.46 1.88
N SER A 45 2.89 0.61 2.89
CA SER A 45 1.59 0.25 3.44
C SER A 45 1.46 0.65 4.90
N ALA A 46 0.24 0.97 5.30
CA ALA A 46 -0.14 1.22 6.69
C ALA A 46 -1.38 0.38 7.04
N MET A 47 -1.28 -0.43 8.09
CA MET A 47 -2.39 -1.15 8.69
C MET A 47 -2.79 -0.43 9.98
N ILE A 48 -4.00 0.12 10.03
CA ILE A 48 -4.51 0.89 11.17
C ILE A 48 -5.51 0.03 11.93
N ALA A 49 -5.24 -0.23 13.20
CA ALA A 49 -6.10 -1.04 14.06
C ALA A 49 -7.36 -0.26 14.49
N LEU A 50 -8.54 -0.77 14.17
CA LEU A 50 -9.80 -0.20 14.64
C LEU A 50 -10.19 -0.73 16.04
N ASP A 51 -9.70 -1.91 16.39
CA ASP A 51 -9.81 -2.54 17.68
C ASP A 51 -8.45 -3.13 18.08
N GLU A 52 -8.36 -3.75 19.25
CA GLU A 52 -7.18 -4.52 19.63
C GLU A 52 -6.94 -5.66 18.61
N ILE A 53 -5.69 -5.86 18.22
CA ILE A 53 -5.26 -6.91 17.29
C ILE A 53 -4.17 -7.73 17.98
N THR A 54 -4.45 -9.01 18.19
CA THR A 54 -3.49 -9.97 18.75
C THR A 54 -3.04 -11.00 17.73
N ASP A 55 -1.97 -11.74 18.03
CA ASP A 55 -1.51 -12.84 17.16
C ASP A 55 -2.62 -13.87 16.93
N ALA A 56 -3.37 -14.24 17.96
CA ALA A 56 -4.47 -15.20 17.85
C ALA A 56 -5.61 -14.72 16.94
N MET A 57 -5.83 -13.41 16.82
CA MET A 57 -6.81 -12.80 15.92
C MET A 57 -6.29 -12.64 14.48
N GLY A 58 -5.09 -13.13 14.20
CA GLY A 58 -4.48 -13.05 12.88
C GLY A 58 -3.78 -11.73 12.61
N ALA A 59 -3.04 -11.18 13.57
CA ALA A 59 -2.20 -10.02 13.36
C ALA A 59 -1.32 -10.19 12.12
N THR A 60 -1.06 -9.10 11.41
CA THR A 60 -0.12 -9.12 10.28
C THR A 60 1.24 -9.59 10.79
N ARG A 61 1.78 -10.60 10.14
CA ARG A 61 3.09 -11.17 10.47
C ARG A 61 4.13 -10.63 9.52
N VAL A 62 5.27 -10.18 10.03
CA VAL A 62 6.35 -9.57 9.25
C VAL A 62 7.67 -10.28 9.54
N ILE A 63 8.57 -10.34 8.55
CA ILE A 63 9.95 -10.76 8.76
C ILE A 63 10.82 -9.50 8.86
N PRO A 64 11.26 -9.11 10.06
CA PRO A 64 12.10 -7.93 10.24
C PRO A 64 13.42 -8.03 9.45
N GLY A 65 13.80 -6.95 8.76
CA GLY A 65 15.03 -6.90 7.97
C GLY A 65 14.95 -7.55 6.59
N SER A 66 13.88 -8.25 6.26
CA SER A 66 13.73 -8.95 4.97
C SER A 66 13.78 -8.05 3.72
N HIS A 67 13.53 -6.75 3.87
CA HIS A 67 13.67 -5.75 2.81
C HIS A 67 15.12 -5.56 2.33
N GLN A 68 16.10 -6.06 3.08
CA GLN A 68 17.53 -5.97 2.77
C GLN A 68 18.15 -7.30 2.29
N TRP A 69 17.31 -8.35 2.14
CA TRP A 69 17.82 -9.64 1.62
C TRP A 69 18.31 -9.51 0.18
N ASP A 70 19.29 -10.33 -0.20
CA ASP A 70 19.89 -10.26 -1.54
C ASP A 70 18.97 -10.80 -2.65
N ASP A 71 18.02 -11.70 -2.30
CA ASP A 71 17.06 -12.28 -3.24
C ASP A 71 15.65 -11.72 -2.98
N CYS A 72 15.12 -10.99 -3.95
CA CYS A 72 13.77 -10.45 -3.88
C CYS A 72 12.66 -11.51 -3.91
N THR A 73 12.97 -12.72 -4.38
CA THR A 73 12.03 -13.84 -4.48
C THR A 73 12.04 -14.74 -3.24
N ASP A 74 13.01 -14.56 -2.34
CA ASP A 74 13.03 -15.28 -1.07
C ASP A 74 11.97 -14.70 -0.12
N MET A 75 10.96 -15.52 0.19
CA MET A 75 9.88 -15.17 1.11
C MET A 75 10.09 -15.72 2.53
N GLY A 76 11.20 -16.44 2.78
CA GLY A 76 11.44 -17.08 4.07
C GLY A 76 10.36 -18.09 4.44
N ASN A 77 10.06 -18.18 5.73
CA ASN A 77 9.01 -19.07 6.24
C ASN A 77 8.33 -18.46 7.48
N GLN A 78 7.26 -19.08 7.96
CA GLN A 78 6.45 -18.59 9.07
C GLN A 78 7.23 -18.48 10.41
N ASP A 79 8.22 -19.36 10.64
CA ASP A 79 9.01 -19.36 11.89
C ASP A 79 9.91 -18.12 12.01
N MET A 80 10.18 -17.44 10.89
CA MET A 80 10.96 -16.20 10.84
C MET A 80 10.12 -14.95 11.12
N THR A 81 8.79 -15.09 11.16
CA THR A 81 7.88 -13.96 11.29
C THR A 81 7.65 -13.57 12.74
N VAL A 82 7.36 -12.29 12.95
CA VAL A 82 6.83 -11.77 14.21
C VAL A 82 5.45 -11.16 13.98
N PRO A 83 4.49 -11.37 14.90
CA PRO A 83 3.18 -10.73 14.80
C PRO A 83 3.27 -9.25 15.13
N ALA A 84 2.60 -8.41 14.37
CA ALA A 84 2.40 -7.01 14.67
C ALA A 84 1.12 -6.84 15.49
N GLU A 85 1.21 -7.12 16.80
CA GLU A 85 0.11 -6.87 17.71
C GLU A 85 -0.05 -5.36 17.93
N MET A 86 -1.30 -4.89 18.00
CA MET A 86 -1.63 -3.45 18.04
C MET A 86 -2.80 -3.20 18.99
N GLY A 87 -2.71 -2.11 19.75
CA GLY A 87 -3.86 -1.53 20.42
C GLY A 87 -4.73 -0.74 19.42
N ARG A 88 -5.97 -0.48 19.79
CA ARG A 88 -6.89 0.35 18.97
C ARG A 88 -6.28 1.73 18.68
N GLY A 89 -6.22 2.09 17.42
CA GLY A 89 -5.66 3.36 16.94
C GLY A 89 -4.16 3.30 16.62
N ASP A 90 -3.48 2.19 16.95
CA ASP A 90 -2.10 1.98 16.51
C ASP A 90 -2.04 1.72 15.00
N ALA A 91 -0.87 1.92 14.43
CA ALA A 91 -0.62 1.63 13.03
C ALA A 91 0.70 0.90 12.81
N LEU A 92 0.67 -0.21 12.09
CA LEU A 92 1.83 -0.84 11.50
C LEU A 92 2.13 -0.17 10.16
N VAL A 93 3.33 0.42 10.01
CA VAL A 93 3.81 0.95 8.73
C VAL A 93 4.95 0.08 8.25
N TYR A 94 4.86 -0.40 7.00
CA TYR A 94 5.87 -1.29 6.44
C TYR A 94 6.14 -1.00 4.96
N LEU A 95 7.37 -1.33 4.56
CA LEU A 95 7.85 -1.15 3.20
C LEU A 95 7.32 -2.29 2.31
N GLY A 96 7.03 -2.00 1.06
CA GLY A 96 6.62 -3.03 0.12
C GLY A 96 7.65 -4.13 -0.11
N LYS A 97 8.92 -3.85 0.16
CA LYS A 97 10.00 -4.85 0.15
C LYS A 97 10.01 -5.79 1.35
N THR A 98 9.28 -5.47 2.43
CA THR A 98 9.23 -6.32 3.62
C THR A 98 8.37 -7.55 3.35
N VAL A 99 8.91 -8.74 3.65
CA VAL A 99 8.13 -9.97 3.61
C VAL A 99 7.12 -9.96 4.74
N HIS A 100 5.86 -10.16 4.39
CA HIS A 100 4.75 -10.15 5.35
C HIS A 100 3.57 -11.00 4.86
N GLY A 101 2.57 -11.14 5.72
CA GLY A 101 1.30 -11.77 5.41
C GLY A 101 0.34 -11.67 6.59
N GLY A 102 -0.95 -11.74 6.36
CA GLY A 102 -1.95 -11.83 7.43
C GLY A 102 -1.79 -13.15 8.19
N GLY A 103 -1.83 -13.11 9.53
CA GLY A 103 -1.88 -14.31 10.37
C GLY A 103 -3.25 -15.00 10.27
N ALA A 104 -3.31 -16.25 10.70
CA ALA A 104 -4.60 -16.96 10.87
C ALA A 104 -5.36 -16.43 12.08
N ASN A 105 -6.67 -16.26 11.97
CA ASN A 105 -7.51 -16.00 13.13
C ASN A 105 -7.96 -17.34 13.71
N VAL A 106 -7.34 -17.73 14.83
CA VAL A 106 -7.59 -19.00 15.51
C VAL A 106 -8.54 -18.85 16.70
N THR A 107 -9.13 -17.66 16.88
CA THR A 107 -10.11 -17.41 17.94
C THR A 107 -11.47 -18.03 17.59
N GLU A 108 -12.33 -18.19 18.57
CA GLU A 108 -13.69 -18.74 18.37
C GLU A 108 -14.70 -17.64 17.99
N ASP A 109 -14.50 -16.39 18.46
CA ASP A 109 -15.50 -15.33 18.42
C ASP A 109 -14.96 -13.92 18.16
N SER A 110 -13.64 -13.76 18.06
CA SER A 110 -13.03 -12.42 17.98
C SER A 110 -12.69 -12.05 16.53
N TRP A 111 -12.99 -10.81 16.14
CA TRP A 111 -12.75 -10.27 14.81
C TRP A 111 -11.59 -9.28 14.83
N ARG A 112 -10.72 -9.38 13.83
CA ARG A 112 -9.68 -8.38 13.57
C ARG A 112 -10.22 -7.31 12.63
N ASN A 113 -10.43 -6.11 13.12
CA ASN A 113 -10.90 -4.97 12.33
C ASN A 113 -9.78 -3.98 12.12
N ALA A 114 -9.46 -3.69 10.86
CA ALA A 114 -8.40 -2.76 10.50
C ALA A 114 -8.75 -2.02 9.20
N ILE A 115 -8.06 -0.89 8.98
CA ILE A 115 -8.01 -0.22 7.68
C ILE A 115 -6.61 -0.41 7.12
N HIS A 116 -6.52 -0.95 5.92
CA HIS A 116 -5.28 -1.00 5.15
C HIS A 116 -5.27 0.14 4.14
N LEU A 117 -4.17 0.90 4.12
CA LEU A 117 -3.89 1.93 3.12
C LEU A 117 -2.51 1.66 2.53
N SER A 118 -2.45 1.51 1.23
CA SER A 118 -1.19 1.37 0.51
C SER A 118 -0.99 2.55 -0.44
N PHE A 119 0.25 2.95 -0.60
CA PHE A 119 0.67 4.05 -1.48
C PHE A 119 1.73 3.56 -2.45
N VAL A 120 1.71 4.06 -3.68
CA VAL A 120 2.67 3.73 -4.72
C VAL A 120 3.25 5.01 -5.34
N LEU A 121 4.46 4.91 -5.88
CA LEU A 121 5.09 6.02 -6.59
C LEU A 121 4.21 6.48 -7.77
N GLY A 122 4.04 7.78 -7.93
CA GLY A 122 3.09 8.37 -8.87
C GLY A 122 3.37 8.12 -10.36
N TRP A 123 4.48 7.49 -10.72
CA TRP A 123 4.82 7.05 -12.08
C TRP A 123 4.54 5.56 -12.32
N LEU A 124 4.02 4.86 -11.31
CA LEU A 124 3.60 3.46 -11.41
C LEU A 124 2.08 3.36 -11.40
N THR A 125 1.54 2.40 -12.11
CA THR A 125 0.10 2.11 -12.09
C THR A 125 -0.28 1.50 -10.74
N PRO A 126 -1.27 2.05 -10.02
CA PRO A 126 -1.75 1.46 -8.78
C PRO A 126 -2.50 0.14 -9.02
N GLU A 127 -2.68 -0.66 -7.99
CA GLU A 127 -3.46 -1.89 -8.04
C GLU A 127 -4.96 -1.60 -8.24
N GLU A 128 -5.48 -0.58 -7.56
CA GLU A 128 -6.87 -0.14 -7.70
C GLU A 128 -6.99 1.09 -8.58
N SER A 129 -8.08 1.13 -9.36
CA SER A 129 -8.36 2.18 -10.33
C SER A 129 -9.03 3.40 -9.71
N CYS A 130 -8.62 3.85 -8.52
CA CYS A 130 -9.19 5.00 -7.83
C CYS A 130 -9.51 6.22 -8.73
N PRO A 131 -8.69 6.56 -9.75
CA PRO A 131 -9.03 7.66 -10.66
C PRO A 131 -10.33 7.47 -11.46
N LEU A 132 -10.84 6.25 -11.57
CA LEU A 132 -12.10 5.94 -12.27
C LEU A 132 -13.31 5.95 -11.34
N ASP A 133 -13.11 5.95 -10.02
CA ASP A 133 -14.18 5.85 -9.02
C ASP A 133 -14.77 7.22 -8.66
N TYR A 134 -14.08 8.31 -9.03
CA TYR A 134 -14.47 9.67 -8.68
C TYR A 134 -14.55 10.57 -9.90
N THR A 135 -15.53 11.45 -9.92
CA THR A 135 -15.66 12.51 -10.93
C THR A 135 -14.87 13.76 -10.51
N ASP A 136 -14.51 14.60 -11.48
CA ASP A 136 -13.86 15.89 -11.21
C ASP A 136 -14.73 16.77 -10.27
N ASP A 137 -16.06 16.71 -10.42
CA ASP A 137 -16.99 17.48 -9.58
C ASP A 137 -16.96 17.05 -8.11
N GLU A 138 -16.89 15.75 -7.84
CA GLU A 138 -16.77 15.22 -6.48
C GLU A 138 -15.47 15.62 -5.82
N LEU A 139 -14.43 15.85 -6.61
CA LEU A 139 -13.11 16.18 -6.09
C LEU A 139 -12.83 17.68 -5.99
N ARG A 140 -13.63 18.55 -6.60
CA ARG A 140 -13.44 20.03 -6.50
C ARG A 140 -13.45 20.54 -5.07
N CYS A 141 -14.25 19.95 -4.20
CA CYS A 141 -14.32 20.32 -2.79
C CYS A 141 -13.21 19.70 -1.92
N ARG A 142 -12.35 18.87 -2.50
CA ARG A 142 -11.27 18.20 -1.78
C ARG A 142 -9.97 19.00 -1.90
N SER A 143 -9.10 18.83 -0.89
CA SER A 143 -7.79 19.49 -0.95
C SER A 143 -6.94 18.97 -2.12
N PRO A 144 -6.02 19.78 -2.66
CA PRO A 144 -5.09 19.34 -3.71
C PRO A 144 -4.31 18.07 -3.36
N ARG A 145 -4.06 17.83 -2.07
CA ARG A 145 -3.40 16.62 -1.60
C ARG A 145 -4.30 15.38 -1.82
N VAL A 146 -5.58 15.47 -1.47
CA VAL A 146 -6.55 14.37 -1.67
C VAL A 146 -6.74 14.12 -3.16
N GLN A 147 -6.91 15.16 -3.97
CA GLN A 147 -7.01 15.06 -5.43
C GLN A 147 -5.81 14.30 -6.03
N ARG A 148 -4.59 14.62 -5.57
CA ARG A 148 -3.36 13.94 -6.01
C ARG A 148 -3.32 12.48 -5.59
N LEU A 149 -3.69 12.19 -4.34
CA LEU A 149 -3.72 10.82 -3.81
C LEU A 149 -4.69 9.94 -4.58
N LEU A 150 -5.81 10.49 -5.03
CA LEU A 150 -6.83 9.79 -5.81
C LEU A 150 -6.58 9.82 -7.34
N GLY A 151 -5.43 10.33 -7.78
CA GLY A 151 -5.03 10.32 -9.18
C GLY A 151 -5.67 11.40 -10.06
N HIS A 152 -6.26 12.46 -9.47
CA HIS A 152 -6.84 13.59 -10.19
C HIS A 152 -5.91 14.81 -10.28
N ARG A 153 -4.61 14.60 -10.15
CA ARG A 153 -3.56 15.58 -10.43
C ARG A 153 -2.40 14.92 -11.16
N SER A 154 -1.84 15.65 -12.10
CA SER A 154 -0.73 15.15 -12.90
C SER A 154 0.53 14.91 -12.06
N TYR A 155 1.32 13.92 -12.49
CA TYR A 155 2.64 13.66 -11.93
C TYR A 155 3.69 14.46 -12.73
N GLU A 156 4.49 15.23 -12.01
CA GLU A 156 5.61 15.98 -12.59
C GLU A 156 6.94 15.36 -12.12
N PRO A 157 7.66 14.65 -13.01
CA PRO A 157 9.01 14.22 -12.69
C PRO A 157 9.93 15.43 -12.60
N ARG A 158 10.70 15.55 -11.54
CA ARG A 158 11.75 16.60 -11.43
C ARG A 158 13.07 16.08 -12.00
N PRO A 159 13.84 16.91 -12.67
CA PRO A 159 13.75 18.36 -12.90
C PRO A 159 13.34 18.74 -14.33
N THR A 160 12.49 18.00 -15.02
CA THR A 160 12.21 18.18 -16.45
C THR A 160 11.17 19.29 -16.69
N PRO A 161 11.56 20.52 -17.16
CA PRO A 161 10.60 21.56 -17.52
C PRO A 161 9.71 21.10 -18.69
N GLY A 162 8.39 21.28 -18.55
CA GLY A 162 7.41 20.93 -19.58
C GLY A 162 7.16 19.44 -19.75
N GLY A 163 7.77 18.57 -18.93
CA GLY A 163 7.46 17.15 -18.86
C GLY A 163 6.37 16.86 -17.85
N GLY A 164 5.65 15.76 -18.04
CA GLY A 164 4.65 15.27 -17.10
C GLY A 164 4.18 13.89 -17.50
N LEU A 165 3.63 13.18 -16.52
CA LEU A 165 2.94 11.91 -16.71
C LEU A 165 1.51 12.08 -16.22
N TRP A 166 0.61 11.23 -16.69
CA TRP A 166 -0.76 11.26 -16.24
C TRP A 166 -1.43 12.59 -16.59
N LEU A 167 -1.47 12.89 -17.89
CA LEU A 167 -2.00 14.12 -18.46
C LEU A 167 -3.39 13.91 -19.06
N ARG A 168 -4.17 14.99 -19.17
CA ARG A 168 -5.42 15.06 -19.95
C ARG A 168 -5.23 16.10 -21.06
N ASP A 169 -5.51 15.75 -22.31
CA ASP A 169 -5.35 16.62 -23.50
C ASP A 169 -3.95 17.30 -23.57
N VAL A 170 -2.90 16.50 -23.26
CA VAL A 170 -1.50 16.97 -23.23
C VAL A 170 -1.26 18.11 -22.22
N SER A 171 -2.18 18.30 -21.29
CA SER A 171 -2.14 19.32 -20.23
C SER A 171 -2.26 18.68 -18.86
N LYS A 172 -1.98 19.42 -17.80
CA LYS A 172 -2.18 18.92 -16.45
C LYS A 172 -3.67 18.66 -16.20
N ILE A 173 -3.98 17.56 -15.53
CA ILE A 173 -5.37 17.19 -15.22
C ILE A 173 -6.05 18.31 -14.45
N GLU A 174 -5.39 18.85 -13.42
CA GLU A 174 -5.93 19.91 -12.57
C GLU A 174 -6.29 21.18 -13.34
N ASP A 175 -5.53 21.52 -14.38
CA ASP A 175 -5.80 22.71 -15.20
C ASP A 175 -7.00 22.48 -16.14
N VAL A 176 -7.13 21.28 -16.72
CA VAL A 176 -8.24 20.92 -17.61
C VAL A 176 -9.54 20.68 -16.83
N ALA A 177 -9.45 20.05 -15.67
CA ALA A 177 -10.61 19.72 -14.84
C ALA A 177 -11.08 20.87 -13.93
N GLY A 178 -10.28 21.93 -13.79
CA GLY A 178 -10.57 23.06 -12.88
C GLY A 178 -10.53 22.65 -11.39
N LEU A 179 -9.51 21.87 -10.99
CA LEU A 179 -9.31 21.31 -9.65
C LEU A 179 -8.33 22.16 -8.81
#